data_9faded186c35bc9d84e7f6b1c93eab00
#
_entry.id   9faded186c35bc9d84e7f6b1c93eab00
#
_cell.length_a   1.000
_cell.length_b   1.000
_cell.length_c   1.000
_cell.angle_alpha   90.00
_cell.angle_beta   90.00
_cell.angle_gamma   90.00
#
_symmetry.space_group_name_H-M   'P 1'
#
loop_
_entity.id
_entity.type
_entity.pdbx_description
1 polymer ?
#
loop_
_entity_poly.entity_id
_entity_poly.type
_entity_poly.pdbx_seq_one_letter_code
_entity_poly.pdbx_strand_id
1 'polypeptide(L)'
;LEFNMNKPFISCKGAIPSANKIGRRELLRLGLGGFTSLSMPGLFNLRSQGATEKNSEKTAIILVWLRGGCSHLDTFDPKPDAPAEYRGPFKQINTKVPGIQLTELLPGLASIADKYTLLRSIAHSGGGHPAGSLQMLSGDPDAQDKPGPKYPDWMSIANYLRSGQTKGIPNYIAVNPVDRYDSFTIAGSTYLGGGYDAFKILGDPNNPKFSIPNIGLKDDLQRDRLAERIGLRKSLTQILKSIDESSNSLAMDQFERQALDMFLSSKAQTAFDLSLESAKVRERYGMNSWGQQCLMARRLVESGVDIVTTEFDGPLCGRVANWDDHAVNHHVFDALKYRAPFFDQAVTALIEDVYARGLDKRVLVAVGGEFGRTPRISHVASSGGGIASAAAGVVQPGRDHWPRAGSFLFAGGGIQTGQIIGATDKKGEDPISRKVSPEDFLATIYQHLGIDYKNITLKDFSGRPTPIIRSGEAIAELIRS
;
A
#
# COMPACT_ATOMS: atom_id res chain seq x y z
N LEU A 1 49.36 -63.24 -10.57
CA LEU A 1 50.01 -63.18 -9.26
C LEU A 1 49.15 -62.38 -8.35
N GLU A 2 48.18 -62.95 -7.68
CA GLU A 2 48.20 -63.55 -6.35
C GLU A 2 48.23 -62.54 -5.22
N PHE A 3 47.09 -62.49 -4.54
CA PHE A 3 46.86 -62.67 -3.09
C PHE A 3 47.17 -61.46 -2.19
N ASN A 4 46.35 -61.01 -1.27
CA ASN A 4 45.82 -61.71 -0.16
C ASN A 4 44.66 -60.97 0.56
N MET A 5 43.58 -61.70 0.89
CA MET A 5 42.57 -61.31 1.86
C MET A 5 43.11 -61.53 3.27
N ASN A 6 42.71 -60.70 4.20
CA ASN A 6 42.51 -60.87 5.64
C ASN A 6 43.05 -59.69 6.46
N LYS A 7 42.14 -58.86 6.93
CA LYS A 7 42.31 -58.28 8.26
C LYS A 7 40.92 -57.98 8.89
N PRO A 8 40.83 -58.11 10.20
CA PRO A 8 39.58 -58.40 10.88
C PRO A 8 38.75 -57.13 11.26
N PHE A 9 37.48 -57.41 11.46
CA PHE A 9 36.52 -56.49 12.10
C PHE A 9 37.00 -56.07 13.49
N ILE A 10 37.17 -54.76 13.73
CA ILE A 10 37.32 -54.19 15.06
C ILE A 10 35.95 -53.75 15.53
N SER A 11 35.39 -54.48 16.45
CA SER A 11 34.23 -54.15 17.25
C SER A 11 34.58 -53.04 18.22
N CYS A 12 34.05 -51.85 18.00
CA CYS A 12 34.05 -50.78 18.99
C CYS A 12 32.85 -50.94 19.93
N LYS A 13 33.07 -51.52 21.10
CA LYS A 13 32.17 -51.36 22.24
C LYS A 13 32.28 -49.92 22.74
N GLY A 14 31.36 -49.08 22.35
CA GLY A 14 31.16 -47.77 22.95
C GLY A 14 30.46 -47.91 24.29
N ALA A 15 31.14 -47.60 25.36
CA ALA A 15 30.56 -47.44 26.68
C ALA A 15 29.57 -46.29 26.69
N ILE A 16 28.36 -46.55 27.14
CA ILE A 16 27.35 -45.51 27.43
C ILE A 16 27.85 -44.73 28.65
N PRO A 17 28.08 -43.42 28.57
CA PRO A 17 28.39 -42.64 29.76
C PRO A 17 27.17 -42.61 30.67
N SER A 18 27.33 -42.98 31.93
CA SER A 18 26.33 -42.86 32.98
C SER A 18 25.76 -41.43 33.03
N ALA A 19 24.44 -41.32 33.07
CA ALA A 19 23.76 -40.05 33.21
C ALA A 19 24.22 -39.36 34.51
N ASN A 20 25.07 -38.34 34.38
CA ASN A 20 25.37 -37.44 35.48
C ASN A 20 24.07 -36.69 35.82
N LYS A 21 23.63 -36.87 37.08
CA LYS A 21 22.48 -36.11 37.63
C LYS A 21 22.78 -34.64 37.59
N ILE A 22 22.17 -33.93 36.63
CA ILE A 22 22.21 -32.46 36.54
C ILE A 22 21.62 -31.92 37.83
N GLY A 23 22.41 -31.17 38.60
CA GLY A 23 21.98 -30.59 39.86
C GLY A 23 20.93 -29.50 39.60
N ARG A 24 19.97 -29.33 40.53
CA ARG A 24 18.92 -28.29 40.45
C ARG A 24 19.45 -26.89 40.12
N ARG A 25 20.67 -26.55 40.54
CA ARG A 25 21.34 -25.28 40.25
C ARG A 25 21.81 -25.18 38.79
N GLU A 26 22.23 -26.28 38.15
CA GLU A 26 22.59 -26.28 36.72
C GLU A 26 21.37 -26.23 35.83
N LEU A 27 20.27 -26.90 36.22
CA LEU A 27 18.99 -26.81 35.52
C LEU A 27 18.40 -25.38 35.56
N LEU A 28 18.54 -24.66 36.69
CA LEU A 28 18.14 -23.28 36.81
C LEU A 28 19.04 -22.32 36.00
N ARG A 29 20.34 -22.58 35.91
CA ARG A 29 21.26 -21.82 35.08
C ARG A 29 21.02 -22.03 33.58
N LEU A 30 20.73 -23.23 33.14
CA LEU A 30 20.32 -23.58 31.79
C LEU A 30 18.94 -22.98 31.45
N GLY A 31 17.99 -23.02 32.39
CA GLY A 31 16.68 -22.41 32.24
C GLY A 31 16.73 -20.88 32.13
N LEU A 32 17.47 -20.20 33.00
CA LEU A 32 17.65 -18.74 32.97
C LEU A 32 18.50 -18.28 31.77
N GLY A 33 19.56 -19.01 31.39
CA GLY A 33 20.37 -18.71 30.21
C GLY A 33 19.59 -18.89 28.89
N GLY A 34 18.67 -19.85 28.83
CA GLY A 34 17.79 -20.05 27.68
C GLY A 34 16.72 -18.99 27.52
N PHE A 35 16.23 -18.41 28.63
CA PHE A 35 15.22 -17.34 28.57
C PHE A 35 15.77 -15.95 28.20
N THR A 36 17.05 -15.70 28.43
CA THR A 36 17.67 -14.42 28.06
C THR A 36 18.12 -14.35 26.61
N SER A 37 18.24 -15.49 25.90
CA SER A 37 18.60 -15.54 24.48
C SER A 37 17.39 -15.51 23.53
N LEU A 38 16.18 -15.73 24.02
CA LEU A 38 14.93 -15.55 23.31
C LEU A 38 14.38 -14.14 23.61
N SER A 39 15.02 -13.11 23.03
CA SER A 39 14.40 -11.79 22.99
C SER A 39 13.06 -11.88 22.25
N MET A 40 12.04 -11.16 22.71
CA MET A 40 10.72 -11.12 22.06
C MET A 40 10.80 -10.93 20.54
N PRO A 41 11.74 -10.12 19.97
CA PRO A 41 11.99 -10.06 18.53
C PRO A 41 12.45 -11.40 17.92
N GLY A 42 13.21 -12.21 18.63
CA GLY A 42 13.66 -13.53 18.16
C GLY A 42 12.51 -14.57 18.11
N LEU A 43 11.60 -14.53 19.08
CA LEU A 43 10.39 -15.35 19.10
C LEU A 43 9.39 -14.94 18.00
N PHE A 44 9.27 -13.64 17.73
CA PHE A 44 8.44 -13.15 16.63
C PHE A 44 9.04 -13.52 15.26
N ASN A 45 10.36 -13.43 15.09
CA ASN A 45 11.04 -13.91 13.89
C ASN A 45 10.89 -15.43 13.70
N LEU A 46 10.96 -16.23 14.75
CA LEU A 46 10.74 -17.68 14.67
C LEU A 46 9.27 -18.03 14.39
N ARG A 47 8.30 -17.27 14.92
CA ARG A 47 6.89 -17.45 14.59
C ARG A 47 6.54 -16.99 13.19
N SER A 48 7.12 -15.89 12.70
CA SER A 48 6.95 -15.45 11.32
C SER A 48 7.61 -16.41 10.32
N GLN A 49 8.73 -17.04 10.68
CA GLN A 49 9.39 -18.09 9.90
C GLN A 49 8.62 -19.42 9.92
N GLY A 50 8.01 -19.78 11.05
CA GLY A 50 7.17 -20.98 11.17
C GLY A 50 5.82 -20.91 10.45
N ALA A 51 5.33 -19.70 10.16
CA ALA A 51 4.13 -19.50 9.34
C ALA A 51 4.43 -19.52 7.83
N THR A 52 5.70 -19.57 7.41
CA THR A 52 6.14 -19.45 6.02
C THR A 52 6.57 -20.77 5.36
N GLU A 53 6.42 -21.91 5.98
CA GLU A 53 6.63 -23.20 5.31
C GLU A 53 5.37 -23.75 4.61
N LYS A 54 4.76 -22.94 3.77
CA LYS A 54 4.11 -23.35 2.53
C LYS A 54 4.71 -22.48 1.44
N ASN A 55 5.09 -23.06 0.32
CA ASN A 55 5.52 -22.44 -0.93
C ASN A 55 4.45 -21.47 -1.48
N SER A 56 4.05 -20.43 -0.72
CA SER A 56 3.23 -19.35 -1.20
C SER A 56 4.17 -18.29 -1.76
N GLU A 57 4.05 -17.98 -3.04
CA GLU A 57 4.69 -16.82 -3.63
C GLU A 57 4.48 -15.60 -2.75
N LYS A 58 5.54 -14.84 -2.52
CA LYS A 58 5.52 -13.64 -1.67
C LYS A 58 4.46 -12.65 -2.15
N THR A 59 3.47 -12.38 -1.33
CA THR A 59 2.36 -11.47 -1.66
C THR A 59 2.83 -10.02 -1.69
N ALA A 60 2.16 -9.20 -2.51
CA ALA A 60 2.43 -7.77 -2.64
C ALA A 60 1.13 -6.98 -2.84
N ILE A 61 1.18 -5.67 -2.62
CA ILE A 61 0.04 -4.79 -2.81
C ILE A 61 0.44 -3.53 -3.57
N ILE A 62 -0.45 -3.08 -4.47
CA ILE A 62 -0.42 -1.75 -5.09
C ILE A 62 -1.63 -0.99 -4.57
N LEU A 63 -1.41 0.09 -3.85
CA LEU A 63 -2.45 1.04 -3.46
C LEU A 63 -2.46 2.21 -4.44
N VAL A 64 -3.58 2.40 -5.13
CA VAL A 64 -3.86 3.59 -5.94
C VAL A 64 -4.76 4.50 -5.11
N TRP A 65 -4.18 5.54 -4.54
CA TRP A 65 -4.88 6.47 -3.67
C TRP A 65 -5.51 7.61 -4.47
N LEU A 66 -6.80 7.78 -4.34
CA LEU A 66 -7.57 8.83 -4.99
C LEU A 66 -7.69 10.02 -4.05
N ARG A 67 -6.63 10.86 -4.03
CA ARG A 67 -6.55 12.00 -3.12
C ARG A 67 -7.75 12.92 -3.26
N GLY A 68 -8.39 13.19 -2.15
CA GLY A 68 -9.59 14.02 -2.09
C GLY A 68 -10.88 13.22 -2.03
N GLY A 69 -10.85 11.89 -2.21
CA GLY A 69 -12.02 11.02 -2.15
C GLY A 69 -12.94 11.14 -3.36
N CYS A 70 -13.07 10.09 -4.14
CA CYS A 70 -13.89 10.12 -5.34
C CYS A 70 -15.39 9.99 -5.03
N SER A 71 -16.21 10.67 -5.82
CA SER A 71 -17.67 10.53 -5.75
C SER A 71 -18.09 9.11 -6.11
N HIS A 72 -18.61 8.36 -5.14
CA HIS A 72 -19.09 7.00 -5.36
C HIS A 72 -20.30 6.96 -6.30
N LEU A 73 -21.21 7.95 -6.25
CA LEU A 73 -22.37 8.02 -7.13
C LEU A 73 -21.99 8.26 -8.59
N ASP A 74 -20.96 9.10 -8.82
CA ASP A 74 -20.55 9.47 -10.17
C ASP A 74 -19.51 8.49 -10.77
N THR A 75 -19.15 7.43 -10.05
CA THR A 75 -18.16 6.42 -10.48
C THR A 75 -18.67 4.99 -10.29
N PHE A 76 -18.54 4.44 -9.08
CA PHE A 76 -18.69 3.00 -8.81
C PHE A 76 -20.09 2.58 -8.34
N ASP A 77 -20.92 3.51 -7.87
CA ASP A 77 -22.24 3.21 -7.29
C ASP A 77 -23.34 4.15 -7.83
N PRO A 78 -23.60 4.13 -9.15
CA PRO A 78 -24.61 4.99 -9.77
C PRO A 78 -26.01 4.69 -9.21
N LYS A 79 -26.82 5.76 -9.03
CA LYS A 79 -28.19 5.71 -8.52
C LYS A 79 -29.14 6.31 -9.56
N PRO A 80 -29.41 5.63 -10.69
CA PRO A 80 -30.17 6.20 -11.80
C PRO A 80 -31.61 6.58 -11.43
N ASP A 81 -32.22 5.89 -10.47
CA ASP A 81 -33.58 6.13 -10.00
C ASP A 81 -33.65 7.20 -8.88
N ALA A 82 -32.51 7.72 -8.42
CA ALA A 82 -32.50 8.79 -7.42
C ALA A 82 -32.98 10.10 -8.05
N PRO A 83 -33.54 11.03 -7.25
CA PRO A 83 -33.88 12.38 -7.70
C PRO A 83 -32.68 13.08 -8.37
N ALA A 84 -32.96 14.01 -9.28
CA ALA A 84 -31.92 14.67 -10.09
C ALA A 84 -30.83 15.36 -9.26
N GLU A 85 -31.21 15.89 -8.10
CA GLU A 85 -30.30 16.54 -7.14
C GLU A 85 -29.34 15.56 -6.44
N TYR A 86 -29.49 14.23 -6.66
CA TYR A 86 -28.61 13.19 -6.15
C TYR A 86 -27.82 12.49 -7.26
N ARG A 87 -28.54 12.00 -8.32
CA ARG A 87 -27.96 11.09 -9.32
C ARG A 87 -26.90 11.72 -10.23
N GLY A 88 -26.85 13.04 -10.34
CA GLY A 88 -25.95 13.71 -11.29
C GLY A 88 -26.35 13.50 -12.77
N PRO A 89 -25.52 13.95 -13.71
CA PRO A 89 -25.84 13.90 -15.16
C PRO A 89 -25.37 12.61 -15.86
N PHE A 90 -24.54 11.77 -15.21
CA PHE A 90 -23.93 10.63 -15.87
C PHE A 90 -24.88 9.43 -15.94
N LYS A 91 -24.90 8.78 -17.09
CA LYS A 91 -25.66 7.57 -17.29
C LYS A 91 -24.92 6.36 -16.68
N GLN A 92 -25.70 5.38 -16.25
CA GLN A 92 -25.14 4.08 -15.91
C GLN A 92 -24.90 3.25 -17.17
N ILE A 93 -23.87 2.42 -17.13
CA ILE A 93 -23.57 1.41 -18.16
C ILE A 93 -23.49 0.02 -17.52
N ASN A 94 -23.85 -0.99 -18.30
CA ASN A 94 -23.66 -2.38 -17.92
C ASN A 94 -22.17 -2.72 -18.01
N THR A 95 -21.75 -3.61 -17.14
CA THR A 95 -20.40 -4.15 -17.17
C THR A 95 -20.39 -5.56 -17.78
N LYS A 96 -19.20 -6.13 -17.93
CA LYS A 96 -19.02 -7.53 -18.34
C LYS A 96 -19.72 -8.53 -17.40
N VAL A 97 -19.95 -8.16 -16.14
CA VAL A 97 -20.63 -9.00 -15.15
C VAL A 97 -22.07 -8.53 -14.97
N PRO A 98 -23.07 -9.38 -15.26
CA PRO A 98 -24.47 -9.02 -15.05
C PRO A 98 -24.76 -8.58 -13.61
N GLY A 99 -25.53 -7.50 -13.47
CA GLY A 99 -25.86 -6.93 -12.14
C GLY A 99 -24.83 -5.94 -11.59
N ILE A 100 -23.64 -5.84 -12.17
CA ILE A 100 -22.69 -4.79 -11.86
C ILE A 100 -22.84 -3.66 -12.87
N GLN A 101 -23.06 -2.46 -12.39
CA GLN A 101 -23.19 -1.26 -13.21
C GLN A 101 -22.23 -0.18 -12.69
N LEU A 102 -21.65 0.58 -13.61
CA LEU A 102 -20.80 1.74 -13.36
C LEU A 102 -21.39 2.95 -14.08
N THR A 103 -20.82 4.12 -13.87
CA THR A 103 -21.16 5.28 -14.69
C THR A 103 -20.46 5.20 -16.05
N GLU A 104 -21.02 5.86 -17.06
CA GLU A 104 -20.47 5.95 -18.43
C GLU A 104 -19.04 6.52 -18.50
N LEU A 105 -18.54 7.05 -17.39
CA LEU A 105 -17.17 7.57 -17.27
C LEU A 105 -16.12 6.46 -17.22
N LEU A 106 -16.51 5.20 -16.92
CA LEU A 106 -15.62 4.09 -16.64
C LEU A 106 -15.82 2.88 -17.58
N PRO A 107 -15.78 3.08 -18.90
CA PRO A 107 -16.04 1.99 -19.86
C PRO A 107 -14.95 0.90 -19.86
N GLY A 108 -13.68 1.27 -19.60
CA GLY A 108 -12.58 0.32 -19.49
C GLY A 108 -12.78 -0.62 -18.30
N LEU A 109 -13.00 -0.07 -17.11
CA LEU A 109 -13.31 -0.86 -15.92
C LEU A 109 -14.57 -1.70 -16.09
N ALA A 110 -15.61 -1.16 -16.77
CA ALA A 110 -16.81 -1.93 -17.08
C ALA A 110 -16.50 -3.18 -17.90
N SER A 111 -15.56 -3.11 -18.83
CA SER A 111 -15.16 -4.23 -19.71
C SER A 111 -14.40 -5.35 -18.99
N ILE A 112 -13.83 -5.08 -17.81
CA ILE A 112 -13.04 -6.03 -17.02
C ILE A 112 -13.63 -6.33 -15.65
N ALA A 113 -14.92 -6.11 -15.45
CA ALA A 113 -15.59 -6.27 -14.15
C ALA A 113 -15.47 -7.68 -13.54
N ASP A 114 -15.18 -8.68 -14.34
CA ASP A 114 -14.86 -10.04 -13.90
C ASP A 114 -13.50 -10.17 -13.17
N LYS A 115 -12.63 -9.14 -13.22
CA LYS A 115 -11.28 -9.15 -12.64
C LYS A 115 -11.17 -8.41 -11.32
N TYR A 116 -12.23 -7.80 -10.84
CA TYR A 116 -12.21 -7.06 -9.57
C TYR A 116 -13.50 -7.25 -8.77
N THR A 117 -13.44 -6.85 -7.51
CA THR A 117 -14.58 -6.72 -6.60
C THR A 117 -14.72 -5.26 -6.19
N LEU A 118 -15.98 -4.78 -6.16
CA LEU A 118 -16.31 -3.45 -5.65
C LEU A 118 -16.84 -3.55 -4.23
N LEU A 119 -16.26 -2.77 -3.31
CA LEU A 119 -16.87 -2.44 -2.03
C LEU A 119 -17.66 -1.15 -2.19
N ARG A 120 -18.95 -1.17 -1.87
CA ARG A 120 -19.84 0.01 -1.94
C ARG A 120 -20.33 0.51 -0.58
N SER A 121 -19.73 0.04 0.50
CA SER A 121 -20.27 0.23 1.85
C SER A 121 -19.20 0.61 2.87
N ILE A 122 -18.07 1.14 2.43
CA ILE A 122 -17.07 1.67 3.35
C ILE A 122 -17.63 2.92 4.00
N ALA A 123 -17.61 2.95 5.34
CA ALA A 123 -18.14 4.08 6.10
C ALA A 123 -17.38 4.27 7.41
N HIS A 124 -17.10 5.52 7.72
CA HIS A 124 -16.38 5.94 8.91
C HIS A 124 -16.83 7.34 9.36
N SER A 125 -16.11 7.97 10.30
CA SER A 125 -16.49 9.24 10.92
C SER A 125 -15.58 10.43 10.59
N GLY A 126 -14.44 10.20 9.93
CA GLY A 126 -13.47 11.26 9.58
C GLY A 126 -14.00 12.16 8.47
N GLY A 127 -14.50 13.34 8.81
CA GLY A 127 -15.15 14.26 7.87
C GLY A 127 -14.18 15.20 7.15
N GLY A 128 -12.97 15.40 7.67
CA GLY A 128 -11.88 16.12 7.00
C GLY A 128 -10.93 15.17 6.28
N HIS A 129 -10.17 15.69 5.30
CA HIS A 129 -9.18 14.86 4.57
C HIS A 129 -8.14 14.23 5.50
N PRO A 130 -7.54 14.97 6.48
CA PRO A 130 -6.60 14.35 7.40
C PRO A 130 -7.25 13.27 8.26
N ALA A 131 -8.41 13.53 8.85
CA ALA A 131 -9.11 12.56 9.70
C ALA A 131 -9.54 11.32 8.91
N GLY A 132 -10.15 11.49 7.73
CA GLY A 132 -10.56 10.39 6.86
C GLY A 132 -9.38 9.53 6.42
N SER A 133 -8.28 10.16 5.99
CA SER A 133 -7.06 9.46 5.60
C SER A 133 -6.46 8.69 6.78
N LEU A 134 -6.36 9.29 7.97
CA LEU A 134 -5.82 8.62 9.17
C LEU A 134 -6.69 7.43 9.57
N GLN A 135 -8.02 7.53 9.47
CA GLN A 135 -8.89 6.38 9.72
C GLN A 135 -8.63 5.25 8.73
N MET A 136 -8.57 5.55 7.43
CA MET A 136 -8.36 4.54 6.39
C MET A 136 -6.94 3.95 6.38
N LEU A 137 -5.91 4.74 6.68
CA LEU A 137 -4.51 4.29 6.56
C LEU A 137 -3.94 3.72 7.85
N SER A 138 -4.42 4.15 9.02
CA SER A 138 -3.88 3.71 10.32
C SER A 138 -4.90 3.15 11.30
N GLY A 139 -6.21 3.17 10.96
CA GLY A 139 -7.27 2.80 11.90
C GLY A 139 -7.38 3.78 13.08
N ASP A 140 -6.95 5.03 12.91
CA ASP A 140 -7.09 6.05 13.96
C ASP A 140 -8.59 6.28 14.24
N PRO A 141 -9.08 6.14 15.48
CA PRO A 141 -10.51 6.25 15.79
C PRO A 141 -11.01 7.68 15.81
N ASP A 142 -10.10 8.65 15.74
CA ASP A 142 -10.45 10.06 15.89
C ASP A 142 -11.12 10.61 14.63
N ALA A 143 -12.22 11.32 14.82
CA ALA A 143 -12.97 11.93 13.72
C ALA A 143 -12.50 13.36 13.41
N GLN A 144 -11.56 13.91 14.19
CA GLN A 144 -11.08 15.28 14.06
C GLN A 144 -9.75 15.32 13.31
N ASP A 145 -9.56 16.37 12.52
CA ASP A 145 -8.29 16.63 11.86
C ASP A 145 -7.17 16.87 12.86
N LYS A 146 -6.00 16.29 12.58
CA LYS A 146 -4.79 16.40 13.40
C LYS A 146 -3.61 16.79 12.52
N PRO A 147 -2.62 17.51 13.07
CA PRO A 147 -1.41 17.86 12.32
C PRO A 147 -0.63 16.66 11.79
N GLY A 148 -0.73 15.50 12.45
CA GLY A 148 -0.03 14.28 12.07
C GLY A 148 -0.56 13.02 12.74
N PRO A 149 -0.12 11.84 12.29
CA PRO A 149 -0.58 10.56 12.76
C PRO A 149 -0.10 10.27 14.19
N LYS A 150 -0.98 9.66 14.97
CA LYS A 150 -0.66 9.09 16.29
C LYS A 150 -0.21 7.62 16.17
N TYR A 151 -0.74 6.93 15.19
CA TYR A 151 -0.47 5.52 14.93
C TYR A 151 0.24 5.37 13.58
N PRO A 152 1.15 4.38 13.43
CA PRO A 152 1.77 4.12 12.14
C PRO A 152 0.70 3.70 11.13
N ASP A 153 0.90 4.10 9.87
CA ASP A 153 0.09 3.58 8.79
C ASP A 153 0.37 2.09 8.53
N TRP A 154 -0.57 1.41 7.86
CA TRP A 154 -0.47 -0.02 7.58
C TRP A 154 0.72 -0.36 6.67
N MET A 155 1.14 0.56 5.77
CA MET A 155 2.27 0.33 4.88
C MET A 155 3.58 0.28 5.68
N SER A 156 3.76 1.23 6.61
CA SER A 156 4.91 1.28 7.51
C SER A 156 4.93 0.09 8.48
N ILE A 157 3.78 -0.33 9.00
CA ILE A 157 3.65 -1.55 9.83
C ILE A 157 4.05 -2.79 9.03
N ALA A 158 3.52 -2.94 7.81
CA ALA A 158 3.83 -4.08 6.96
C ALA A 158 5.31 -4.07 6.53
N ASN A 159 5.89 -2.89 6.24
CA ASN A 159 7.31 -2.74 5.98
C ASN A 159 8.16 -3.18 7.19
N TYR A 160 7.77 -2.77 8.40
CA TYR A 160 8.45 -3.20 9.64
C TYR A 160 8.40 -4.71 9.83
N LEU A 161 7.22 -5.32 9.72
CA LEU A 161 7.02 -6.76 9.98
C LEU A 161 7.63 -7.65 8.88
N ARG A 162 7.78 -7.15 7.67
CA ARG A 162 8.36 -7.86 6.52
C ARG A 162 9.79 -7.42 6.18
N SER A 163 10.40 -6.60 7.03
CA SER A 163 11.78 -6.13 6.82
C SER A 163 12.77 -7.28 6.72
N GLY A 164 13.77 -7.13 5.85
CA GLY A 164 14.82 -8.12 5.62
C GLY A 164 14.48 -9.28 4.68
N GLN A 165 13.25 -9.35 4.18
CA GLN A 165 12.83 -10.41 3.25
C GLN A 165 13.25 -10.15 1.79
N THR A 166 13.49 -8.90 1.41
CA THR A 166 13.90 -8.51 0.05
C THR A 166 15.29 -7.90 0.08
N LYS A 167 16.17 -8.32 -0.84
CA LYS A 167 17.52 -7.76 -0.99
C LYS A 167 17.59 -6.90 -2.24
N GLY A 168 18.27 -5.77 -2.15
CA GLY A 168 18.59 -4.92 -3.30
C GLY A 168 17.48 -4.02 -3.81
N ILE A 169 16.29 -4.03 -3.18
CA ILE A 169 15.20 -3.10 -3.45
C ILE A 169 14.40 -2.91 -2.14
N PRO A 170 13.91 -1.69 -1.81
CA PRO A 170 13.08 -1.47 -0.62
C PRO A 170 11.78 -2.27 -0.67
N ASN A 171 11.30 -2.72 0.49
CA ASN A 171 10.01 -3.41 0.60
C ASN A 171 8.81 -2.48 0.38
N TYR A 172 8.96 -1.19 0.72
CA TYR A 172 7.92 -0.18 0.58
C TYR A 172 8.43 0.99 -0.26
N ILE A 173 7.78 1.22 -1.40
CA ILE A 173 8.09 2.32 -2.32
C ILE A 173 6.81 3.12 -2.59
N ALA A 174 6.90 4.43 -2.48
CA ALA A 174 5.82 5.35 -2.81
C ALA A 174 6.17 6.14 -4.07
N VAL A 175 5.35 5.98 -5.10
CA VAL A 175 5.43 6.76 -6.34
C VAL A 175 4.40 7.87 -6.24
N ASN A 176 4.82 9.09 -5.98
CA ASN A 176 4.03 10.18 -5.39
C ASN A 176 3.41 9.73 -4.06
N PRO A 177 4.06 10.03 -2.94
CA PRO A 177 3.72 9.43 -1.65
C PRO A 177 2.39 9.91 -1.09
N VAL A 178 1.63 8.97 -0.55
CA VAL A 178 0.41 9.20 0.24
C VAL A 178 0.81 9.51 1.68
N ASP A 179 1.46 10.63 1.92
CA ASP A 179 1.94 10.97 3.28
C ASP A 179 1.47 12.33 3.77
N ARG A 180 0.94 13.16 2.89
CA ARG A 180 0.49 14.51 3.24
C ARG A 180 -0.79 14.89 2.51
N TYR A 181 -1.64 15.63 3.23
CA TYR A 181 -2.71 16.40 2.64
C TYR A 181 -2.52 17.86 3.05
N ASP A 182 -2.14 18.72 2.12
CA ASP A 182 -1.73 20.11 2.36
C ASP A 182 -0.63 20.19 3.45
N SER A 183 -0.86 20.88 4.56
CA SER A 183 0.06 21.00 5.68
C SER A 183 0.02 19.82 6.64
N PHE A 184 -0.95 18.91 6.52
CA PHE A 184 -1.17 17.79 7.42
C PHE A 184 -0.37 16.56 6.99
N THR A 185 0.21 15.84 7.93
CA THR A 185 0.78 14.51 7.70
C THR A 185 -0.31 13.47 7.91
N ILE A 186 -0.59 12.65 6.89
CA ILE A 186 -1.69 11.67 6.91
C ILE A 186 -1.21 10.21 6.98
N ALA A 187 0.06 9.96 6.78
CA ALA A 187 0.68 8.64 6.94
C ALA A 187 2.13 8.78 7.41
N GLY A 188 2.69 7.74 7.98
CA GLY A 188 4.07 7.68 8.45
C GLY A 188 4.29 6.56 9.47
N SER A 189 5.56 6.25 9.70
CA SER A 189 5.98 5.16 10.61
C SER A 189 5.80 5.47 12.09
N THR A 190 5.61 6.72 12.47
CA THR A 190 5.43 7.21 13.86
C THR A 190 6.42 6.58 14.85
N TYR A 191 5.93 5.81 15.84
CA TYR A 191 6.76 5.18 16.88
C TYR A 191 7.59 3.98 16.38
N LEU A 192 7.43 3.54 15.12
CA LEU A 192 8.31 2.52 14.53
C LEU A 192 9.67 3.11 14.11
N GLY A 193 9.73 4.43 13.91
CA GLY A 193 10.91 5.16 13.46
C GLY A 193 11.01 5.27 11.93
N GLY A 194 11.63 6.36 11.45
CA GLY A 194 11.66 6.76 10.04
C GLY A 194 12.32 5.78 9.08
N GLY A 195 13.02 4.76 9.57
CA GLY A 195 13.58 3.69 8.74
C GLY A 195 12.52 2.78 8.09
N TYR A 196 11.27 2.88 8.53
CA TYR A 196 10.14 2.11 7.99
C TYR A 196 9.19 2.93 7.14
N ASP A 197 9.46 4.22 6.94
CA ASP A 197 8.77 5.04 5.96
C ASP A 197 9.02 4.54 4.53
N ALA A 198 8.20 5.00 3.58
CA ALA A 198 8.37 4.69 2.18
C ALA A 198 9.72 5.20 1.64
N PHE A 199 10.32 4.44 0.72
CA PHE A 199 11.24 5.04 -0.23
C PHE A 199 10.43 5.88 -1.23
N LYS A 200 10.58 7.20 -1.18
CA LYS A 200 9.75 8.15 -1.93
C LYS A 200 10.33 8.48 -3.28
N ILE A 201 9.53 8.31 -4.32
CA ILE A 201 9.81 8.74 -5.69
C ILE A 201 8.91 9.93 -5.97
N LEU A 202 9.51 11.07 -6.22
CA LEU A 202 8.80 12.32 -6.48
C LEU A 202 8.89 12.67 -7.96
N GLY A 203 7.82 13.27 -8.48
CA GLY A 203 7.77 13.79 -9.84
C GLY A 203 6.93 12.94 -10.78
N ASP A 204 6.85 13.38 -12.03
CA ASP A 204 6.03 12.76 -13.06
C ASP A 204 6.84 11.75 -13.88
N PRO A 205 6.57 10.43 -13.76
CA PRO A 205 7.26 9.42 -14.56
C PRO A 205 7.00 9.52 -16.07
N ASN A 206 6.00 10.30 -16.48
CA ASN A 206 5.75 10.62 -17.89
C ASN A 206 6.68 11.69 -18.44
N ASN A 207 7.31 12.49 -17.57
CA ASN A 207 8.20 13.55 -17.99
C ASN A 207 9.49 12.94 -18.59
N PRO A 208 9.92 13.32 -19.81
CA PRO A 208 11.17 12.82 -20.41
C PRO A 208 12.43 13.11 -19.58
N LYS A 209 12.39 14.10 -18.70
CA LYS A 209 13.48 14.45 -17.76
C LYS A 209 13.35 13.76 -16.42
N PHE A 210 12.33 12.92 -16.23
CA PHE A 210 12.17 12.18 -14.99
C PHE A 210 13.36 11.27 -14.76
N SER A 211 13.94 11.39 -13.60
CA SER A 211 15.03 10.53 -13.14
C SER A 211 14.93 10.37 -11.63
N ILE A 212 15.28 9.22 -11.14
CA ILE A 212 15.39 9.01 -9.70
C ILE A 212 16.84 9.34 -9.31
N PRO A 213 17.05 10.35 -8.46
CA PRO A 213 18.40 10.76 -8.08
C PRO A 213 19.21 9.58 -7.55
N ASN A 214 20.45 9.47 -8.01
CA ASN A 214 21.43 8.47 -7.58
C ASN A 214 21.12 7.00 -7.93
N ILE A 215 20.04 6.68 -8.66
CA ILE A 215 19.85 5.35 -9.23
C ILE A 215 20.51 5.32 -10.60
N GLY A 216 21.51 4.43 -10.75
CA GLY A 216 22.20 4.26 -12.02
C GLY A 216 23.56 4.94 -12.09
N LEU A 217 24.42 4.71 -11.12
CA LEU A 217 25.84 4.99 -11.29
C LEU A 217 26.35 4.14 -12.47
N LYS A 218 26.55 4.79 -13.62
CA LYS A 218 26.99 4.14 -14.88
C LYS A 218 28.46 3.76 -14.87
N ASP A 219 29.22 4.25 -13.90
CA ASP A 219 30.65 4.11 -13.85
C ASP A 219 31.04 3.19 -12.67
N ASP A 220 31.70 2.09 -12.96
CA ASP A 220 32.19 1.12 -11.97
C ASP A 220 33.15 1.77 -10.96
N LEU A 221 33.96 2.71 -11.42
CA LEU A 221 34.85 3.53 -10.57
C LEU A 221 34.05 4.36 -9.53
N GLN A 222 32.86 4.83 -9.88
CA GLN A 222 32.01 5.56 -8.92
C GLN A 222 31.34 4.60 -7.92
N ARG A 223 31.03 3.37 -8.33
CA ARG A 223 30.49 2.33 -7.44
C ARG A 223 31.52 1.90 -6.40
N ASP A 224 32.75 1.65 -6.80
CA ASP A 224 33.83 1.24 -5.91
C ASP A 224 34.16 2.34 -4.88
N ARG A 225 34.29 3.59 -5.33
CA ARG A 225 34.48 4.74 -4.44
C ARG A 225 33.33 4.96 -3.48
N LEU A 226 32.09 4.71 -3.89
CA LEU A 226 30.92 4.77 -3.03
C LEU A 226 30.96 3.65 -1.99
N ALA A 227 31.27 2.42 -2.41
CA ALA A 227 31.42 1.27 -1.52
C ALA A 227 32.52 1.48 -0.47
N GLU A 228 33.66 2.04 -0.86
CA GLU A 228 34.76 2.41 0.06
C GLU A 228 34.35 3.49 1.06
N ARG A 229 33.70 4.57 0.60
CA ARG A 229 33.19 5.64 1.50
C ARG A 229 32.20 5.12 2.52
N ILE A 230 31.33 4.19 2.11
CA ILE A 230 30.35 3.58 2.99
C ILE A 230 31.03 2.61 3.96
N GLY A 231 32.03 1.85 3.52
CA GLY A 231 32.86 1.03 4.40
C GLY A 231 33.52 1.87 5.51
N LEU A 232 34.11 3.00 5.12
CA LEU A 232 34.73 3.96 6.06
C LEU A 232 33.70 4.56 7.02
N ARG A 233 32.53 4.97 6.53
CA ARG A 233 31.44 5.50 7.36
C ARG A 233 30.90 4.46 8.33
N LYS A 234 30.71 3.19 7.90
CA LYS A 234 30.32 2.09 8.80
C LYS A 234 31.30 1.89 9.95
N SER A 235 32.59 1.95 9.67
CA SER A 235 33.63 1.86 10.71
C SER A 235 33.55 3.03 11.71
N LEU A 236 33.33 4.26 11.22
CA LEU A 236 33.13 5.44 12.04
C LEU A 236 31.82 5.35 12.86
N THR A 237 30.73 4.87 12.26
CA THR A 237 29.44 4.72 12.95
C THR A 237 29.50 3.61 14.01
N GLN A 238 30.27 2.54 13.81
CA GLN A 238 30.50 1.51 14.84
C GLN A 238 31.24 2.08 16.04
N ILE A 239 32.18 3.00 15.84
CA ILE A 239 32.90 3.70 16.93
C ILE A 239 31.93 4.63 17.69
N LEU A 240 31.04 5.33 16.99
CA LEU A 240 30.04 6.21 17.59
C LEU A 240 28.91 5.44 18.31
N LYS A 241 28.55 4.24 17.84
CA LYS A 241 27.54 3.37 18.47
C LYS A 241 27.93 2.78 19.79
N SER A 242 29.23 2.63 20.05
CA SER A 242 29.69 2.28 21.40
C SER A 242 29.38 3.37 22.43
N ILE A 243 28.89 4.53 21.99
CA ILE A 243 28.60 5.70 22.80
C ILE A 243 27.08 5.99 22.92
N ASP A 244 26.24 5.53 21.95
CA ASP A 244 24.80 5.82 21.96
C ASP A 244 23.97 4.64 21.41
N GLU A 245 23.27 3.93 22.30
CA GLU A 245 22.39 2.79 21.99
C GLU A 245 20.91 3.20 21.72
N SER A 246 20.64 4.36 21.17
CA SER A 246 19.26 4.79 20.93
C SER A 246 18.59 4.03 19.78
N SER A 247 17.28 3.73 19.92
CA SER A 247 16.46 3.06 18.91
C SER A 247 16.43 3.77 17.54
N ASN A 248 16.63 5.10 17.52
CA ASN A 248 16.76 5.91 16.30
C ASN A 248 18.00 5.54 15.47
N SER A 249 19.07 5.12 16.12
CA SER A 249 20.31 4.67 15.45
C SER A 249 20.09 3.40 14.60
N LEU A 250 19.30 2.44 15.09
CA LEU A 250 19.02 1.20 14.36
C LEU A 250 18.13 1.42 13.13
N ALA A 251 17.13 2.29 13.22
CA ALA A 251 16.24 2.63 12.12
C ALA A 251 17.00 3.40 11.01
N MET A 252 17.88 4.32 11.38
CA MET A 252 18.73 5.05 10.43
C MET A 252 19.68 4.11 9.68
N ASP A 253 20.30 3.14 10.39
CA ASP A 253 21.16 2.14 9.76
C ASP A 253 20.43 1.27 8.75
N GLN A 254 19.18 0.94 9.03
CA GLN A 254 18.37 0.13 8.11
C GLN A 254 18.02 0.91 6.85
N PHE A 255 17.63 2.17 6.99
CA PHE A 255 17.36 3.06 5.86
C PHE A 255 18.60 3.26 4.98
N GLU A 256 19.76 3.51 5.60
CA GLU A 256 21.03 3.66 4.88
C GLU A 256 21.43 2.38 4.14
N ARG A 257 21.22 1.20 4.75
CA ARG A 257 21.48 -0.08 4.08
C ARG A 257 20.54 -0.31 2.90
N GLN A 258 19.25 -0.05 3.07
CA GLN A 258 18.27 -0.19 1.99
C GLN A 258 18.60 0.74 0.82
N ALA A 259 18.94 2.00 1.11
CA ALA A 259 19.35 2.95 0.09
C ALA A 259 20.60 2.46 -0.66
N LEU A 260 21.60 1.96 0.06
CA LEU A 260 22.83 1.44 -0.53
C LEU A 260 22.60 0.20 -1.38
N ASP A 261 21.86 -0.78 -0.85
CA ASP A 261 21.55 -2.01 -1.57
C ASP A 261 20.80 -1.71 -2.87
N MET A 262 19.94 -0.68 -2.84
CA MET A 262 19.22 -0.21 -4.02
C MET A 262 20.14 0.44 -5.05
N PHE A 263 21.09 1.30 -4.63
CA PHE A 263 22.05 1.95 -5.54
C PHE A 263 22.98 0.95 -6.23
N LEU A 264 23.34 -0.13 -5.54
CA LEU A 264 24.21 -1.17 -6.07
C LEU A 264 23.47 -2.24 -6.87
N SER A 265 22.14 -2.29 -6.78
CA SER A 265 21.31 -3.32 -7.38
C SER A 265 20.93 -3.02 -8.82
N SER A 266 21.39 -3.84 -9.76
CA SER A 266 20.92 -3.82 -11.15
C SER A 266 19.40 -4.07 -11.24
N LYS A 267 18.83 -4.84 -10.30
CA LYS A 267 17.42 -5.13 -10.20
C LYS A 267 16.59 -3.86 -9.93
N ALA A 268 17.05 -3.00 -9.01
CA ALA A 268 16.41 -1.73 -8.74
C ALA A 268 16.48 -0.80 -9.98
N GLN A 269 17.66 -0.68 -10.59
CA GLN A 269 17.83 0.14 -11.80
C GLN A 269 16.85 -0.28 -12.90
N THR A 270 16.75 -1.58 -13.16
CA THR A 270 15.82 -2.13 -14.16
C THR A 270 14.37 -1.86 -13.79
N ALA A 271 13.98 -2.00 -12.52
CA ALA A 271 12.60 -1.80 -12.08
C ALA A 271 12.09 -0.37 -12.31
N PHE A 272 12.96 0.61 -12.10
CA PHE A 272 12.61 2.03 -12.24
C PHE A 272 12.71 2.56 -13.68
N ASP A 273 13.35 1.85 -14.58
CA ASP A 273 13.56 2.32 -15.95
C ASP A 273 12.36 2.00 -16.85
N LEU A 274 11.46 3.00 -17.02
CA LEU A 274 10.32 2.88 -17.91
C LEU A 274 10.68 2.85 -19.40
N SER A 275 11.92 3.19 -19.78
CA SER A 275 12.37 3.11 -21.18
C SER A 275 12.51 1.67 -21.68
N LEU A 276 12.57 0.71 -20.75
CA LEU A 276 12.58 -0.72 -21.05
C LEU A 276 11.20 -1.26 -21.45
N GLU A 277 10.15 -0.49 -21.24
CA GLU A 277 8.80 -0.85 -21.73
C GLU A 277 8.60 -0.35 -23.16
N SER A 278 7.91 -1.14 -23.97
CA SER A 278 7.59 -0.72 -25.33
C SER A 278 6.64 0.50 -25.34
N ALA A 279 6.73 1.33 -26.37
CA ALA A 279 5.83 2.47 -26.55
C ALA A 279 4.36 2.04 -26.44
N LYS A 280 3.98 0.90 -27.05
CA LYS A 280 2.63 0.33 -27.01
C LYS A 280 2.15 0.05 -25.57
N VAL A 281 3.03 -0.47 -24.70
CA VAL A 281 2.71 -0.70 -23.29
C VAL A 281 2.52 0.61 -22.56
N ARG A 282 3.44 1.56 -22.75
CA ARG A 282 3.35 2.88 -22.12
C ARG A 282 2.08 3.64 -22.53
N GLU A 283 1.74 3.62 -23.82
CA GLU A 283 0.51 4.22 -24.36
C GLU A 283 -0.75 3.57 -23.82
N ARG A 284 -0.76 2.24 -23.64
CA ARG A 284 -1.89 1.51 -23.04
C ARG A 284 -2.22 2.00 -21.65
N TYR A 285 -1.21 2.26 -20.80
CA TYR A 285 -1.40 2.83 -19.47
C TYR A 285 -1.82 4.31 -19.51
N GLY A 286 -1.49 5.00 -20.60
CA GLY A 286 -1.69 6.43 -20.79
C GLY A 286 -0.39 7.21 -20.61
N MET A 287 -0.10 8.08 -21.58
CA MET A 287 1.08 8.98 -21.57
C MET A 287 0.79 10.21 -20.72
N ASN A 288 0.56 9.98 -19.43
CA ASN A 288 0.30 10.97 -18.41
C ASN A 288 0.82 10.49 -17.06
N SER A 289 0.84 11.36 -16.04
CA SER A 289 1.38 11.05 -14.72
C SER A 289 0.76 9.79 -14.11
N TRP A 290 -0.55 9.67 -14.08
CA TRP A 290 -1.26 8.56 -13.44
C TRP A 290 -0.98 7.22 -14.14
N GLY A 291 -1.03 7.21 -15.48
CA GLY A 291 -0.73 6.01 -16.26
C GLY A 291 0.69 5.51 -16.04
N GLN A 292 1.67 6.41 -16.07
CA GLN A 292 3.07 6.00 -15.91
C GLN A 292 3.42 5.67 -14.45
N GLN A 293 2.72 6.24 -13.46
CA GLN A 293 2.80 5.81 -12.06
C GLN A 293 2.30 4.37 -11.89
N CYS A 294 1.14 4.03 -12.47
CA CYS A 294 0.61 2.66 -12.46
C CYS A 294 1.56 1.66 -13.13
N LEU A 295 2.15 2.04 -14.28
CA LEU A 295 3.14 1.21 -14.96
C LEU A 295 4.38 0.99 -14.09
N MET A 296 4.88 2.04 -13.44
CA MET A 296 6.00 1.92 -12.51
C MET A 296 5.64 1.03 -11.31
N ALA A 297 4.46 1.20 -10.73
CA ALA A 297 4.01 0.37 -9.61
C ALA A 297 3.96 -1.12 -9.98
N ARG A 298 3.47 -1.47 -11.17
CA ARG A 298 3.47 -2.85 -11.67
C ARG A 298 4.90 -3.39 -11.80
N ARG A 299 5.84 -2.62 -12.37
CA ARG A 299 7.24 -3.03 -12.51
C ARG A 299 7.91 -3.27 -11.17
N LEU A 300 7.62 -2.42 -10.19
CA LEU A 300 8.18 -2.52 -8.84
C LEU A 300 7.73 -3.81 -8.15
N VAL A 301 6.42 -4.15 -8.17
CA VAL A 301 5.93 -5.41 -7.57
C VAL A 301 6.44 -6.63 -8.34
N GLU A 302 6.56 -6.56 -9.66
CA GLU A 302 7.16 -7.61 -10.48
C GLU A 302 8.63 -7.84 -10.11
N SER A 303 9.33 -6.78 -9.74
CA SER A 303 10.70 -6.82 -9.22
C SER A 303 10.80 -7.21 -7.74
N GLY A 304 9.70 -7.53 -7.08
CA GLY A 304 9.66 -8.07 -5.72
C GLY A 304 9.53 -7.04 -4.61
N VAL A 305 9.09 -5.82 -4.92
CA VAL A 305 8.62 -4.86 -3.91
C VAL A 305 7.29 -5.35 -3.33
N ASP A 306 7.14 -5.32 -2.02
CA ASP A 306 5.95 -5.84 -1.34
C ASP A 306 4.82 -4.82 -1.32
N ILE A 307 5.15 -3.54 -1.14
CA ILE A 307 4.18 -2.48 -0.97
C ILE A 307 4.54 -1.34 -1.92
N VAL A 308 3.65 -1.03 -2.84
CA VAL A 308 3.77 0.12 -3.70
C VAL A 308 2.53 0.98 -3.54
N THR A 309 2.73 2.27 -3.26
CA THR A 309 1.65 3.25 -3.27
C THR A 309 1.84 4.24 -4.39
N THR A 310 0.73 4.68 -4.99
CA THR A 310 0.70 5.78 -5.94
C THR A 310 -0.48 6.67 -5.60
N GLU A 311 -0.29 7.98 -5.68
CA GLU A 311 -1.32 8.96 -5.40
C GLU A 311 -1.79 9.61 -6.69
N PHE A 312 -3.10 9.52 -6.94
CA PHE A 312 -3.73 10.22 -8.06
C PHE A 312 -4.08 11.64 -7.66
N ASP A 313 -3.07 12.47 -7.75
CA ASP A 313 -3.10 13.91 -7.53
C ASP A 313 -2.56 14.62 -8.78
N GLY A 314 -2.72 15.95 -8.87
CA GLY A 314 -2.39 16.66 -10.08
C GLY A 314 -1.36 17.76 -9.95
N PRO A 315 -1.25 18.62 -10.94
CA PRO A 315 -2.20 18.84 -12.05
C PRO A 315 -2.08 17.81 -13.18
N LEU A 316 -3.15 17.08 -13.45
CA LEU A 316 -3.21 16.14 -14.56
C LEU A 316 -3.36 16.92 -15.88
N CYS A 317 -2.32 16.89 -16.72
CA CYS A 317 -2.26 17.66 -17.96
C CYS A 317 -2.62 19.16 -17.79
N GLY A 318 -2.33 19.72 -16.60
CA GLY A 318 -2.55 21.13 -16.30
C GLY A 318 -4.01 21.52 -16.00
N ARG A 319 -4.93 20.57 -15.83
CA ARG A 319 -6.36 20.91 -15.68
C ARG A 319 -7.01 20.54 -14.35
N VAL A 320 -6.70 19.39 -13.79
CA VAL A 320 -7.38 18.89 -12.58
C VAL A 320 -6.33 18.45 -11.58
N ALA A 321 -6.48 18.83 -10.32
CA ALA A 321 -5.54 18.50 -9.29
C ALA A 321 -5.83 17.14 -8.67
N ASN A 322 -6.98 16.99 -7.98
CA ASN A 322 -7.34 15.82 -7.19
C ASN A 322 -8.85 15.55 -7.31
N TRP A 323 -9.42 14.74 -6.41
CA TRP A 323 -10.84 14.39 -6.39
C TRP A 323 -11.65 15.25 -5.41
N ASP A 324 -11.09 16.37 -4.94
CA ASP A 324 -11.74 17.28 -3.98
C ASP A 324 -12.62 18.32 -4.69
N ASP A 325 -13.78 17.88 -5.18
CA ASP A 325 -14.64 18.62 -6.08
C ASP A 325 -15.75 19.42 -5.34
N HIS A 326 -15.36 20.31 -4.44
CA HIS A 326 -16.27 21.27 -3.83
C HIS A 326 -16.77 22.30 -4.86
N ALA A 327 -18.06 22.66 -4.78
CA ALA A 327 -18.66 23.64 -5.68
C ALA A 327 -17.95 25.01 -5.67
N VAL A 328 -17.32 25.39 -4.55
CA VAL A 328 -16.55 26.63 -4.47
C VAL A 328 -15.30 26.63 -5.35
N ASN A 329 -14.69 25.44 -5.54
CA ASN A 329 -13.41 25.29 -6.27
C ASN A 329 -13.56 24.69 -7.66
N HIS A 330 -14.44 23.69 -7.81
CA HIS A 330 -14.58 22.95 -9.06
C HIS A 330 -16.05 22.72 -9.43
N HIS A 331 -16.33 22.73 -10.73
CA HIS A 331 -17.56 22.17 -11.26
C HIS A 331 -17.39 20.64 -11.31
N VAL A 332 -17.94 19.92 -10.33
CA VAL A 332 -17.69 18.49 -10.11
C VAL A 332 -17.82 17.62 -11.37
N PHE A 333 -18.85 17.87 -12.16
CA PHE A 333 -19.11 17.03 -13.34
C PHE A 333 -18.15 17.31 -14.50
N ASP A 334 -17.71 18.54 -14.68
CA ASP A 334 -16.73 18.89 -15.69
C ASP A 334 -15.33 18.41 -15.30
N ALA A 335 -15.00 18.51 -14.02
CA ALA A 335 -13.78 17.94 -13.48
C ALA A 335 -13.73 16.41 -13.66
N LEU A 336 -14.85 15.72 -13.38
CA LEU A 336 -14.97 14.27 -13.58
C LEU A 336 -14.89 13.86 -15.05
N LYS A 337 -15.59 14.53 -15.96
CA LYS A 337 -15.49 14.28 -17.41
C LYS A 337 -14.05 14.35 -17.91
N TYR A 338 -13.27 15.26 -17.34
CA TYR A 338 -11.88 15.43 -17.73
C TYR A 338 -10.96 14.36 -17.15
N ARG A 339 -11.05 14.05 -15.84
CA ARG A 339 -10.11 13.12 -15.18
C ARG A 339 -10.44 11.65 -15.34
N ALA A 340 -11.74 11.31 -15.42
CA ALA A 340 -12.16 9.93 -15.42
C ALA A 340 -11.60 9.09 -16.57
N PRO A 341 -11.44 9.61 -17.81
CA PRO A 341 -10.80 8.84 -18.88
C PRO A 341 -9.36 8.44 -18.57
N PHE A 342 -8.58 9.31 -17.93
CA PHE A 342 -7.20 8.99 -17.53
C PHE A 342 -7.16 7.97 -16.40
N PHE A 343 -8.07 8.11 -15.44
CA PHE A 343 -8.25 7.15 -14.35
C PHE A 343 -8.65 5.76 -14.88
N ASP A 344 -9.70 5.72 -15.69
CA ASP A 344 -10.22 4.48 -16.27
C ASP A 344 -9.15 3.75 -17.10
N GLN A 345 -8.43 4.49 -17.94
CA GLN A 345 -7.33 3.93 -18.73
C GLN A 345 -6.21 3.37 -17.86
N ALA A 346 -5.72 4.14 -16.90
CA ALA A 346 -4.58 3.75 -16.07
C ALA A 346 -4.88 2.53 -15.21
N VAL A 347 -6.04 2.53 -14.53
CA VAL A 347 -6.43 1.44 -13.62
C VAL A 347 -6.82 0.18 -14.39
N THR A 348 -7.54 0.31 -15.51
CA THR A 348 -7.85 -0.82 -16.39
C THR A 348 -6.57 -1.49 -16.90
N ALA A 349 -5.62 -0.69 -17.41
CA ALA A 349 -4.33 -1.22 -17.89
C ALA A 349 -3.54 -1.91 -16.79
N LEU A 350 -3.51 -1.35 -15.57
CA LEU A 350 -2.84 -1.94 -14.42
C LEU A 350 -3.43 -3.31 -14.08
N ILE A 351 -4.75 -3.39 -13.93
CA ILE A 351 -5.42 -4.65 -13.58
C ILE A 351 -5.19 -5.70 -14.68
N GLU A 352 -5.42 -5.36 -15.94
CA GLU A 352 -5.21 -6.31 -17.04
C GLU A 352 -3.75 -6.78 -17.13
N ASP A 353 -2.76 -5.90 -16.90
CA ASP A 353 -1.35 -6.26 -16.97
C ASP A 353 -0.94 -7.18 -15.80
N VAL A 354 -1.50 -6.97 -14.60
CA VAL A 354 -1.33 -7.86 -13.44
C VAL A 354 -1.83 -9.27 -13.79
N TYR A 355 -3.00 -9.39 -14.42
CA TYR A 355 -3.53 -10.69 -14.86
C TYR A 355 -2.73 -11.29 -16.02
N ALA A 356 -2.40 -10.50 -17.03
CA ALA A 356 -1.67 -10.98 -18.21
C ALA A 356 -0.27 -11.49 -17.88
N ARG A 357 0.33 -11.01 -16.79
CA ARG A 357 1.64 -11.44 -16.30
C ARG A 357 1.59 -12.56 -15.25
N GLY A 358 0.41 -13.06 -14.92
CA GLY A 358 0.23 -14.08 -13.89
C GLY A 358 0.53 -13.59 -12.47
N LEU A 359 0.48 -12.29 -12.24
CA LEU A 359 0.71 -11.68 -10.92
C LEU A 359 -0.57 -11.65 -10.07
N ASP A 360 -1.72 -11.95 -10.65
CA ASP A 360 -3.04 -11.84 -10.05
C ASP A 360 -3.25 -12.71 -8.80
N LYS A 361 -2.46 -13.76 -8.62
CA LYS A 361 -2.54 -14.60 -7.41
C LYS A 361 -1.82 -13.97 -6.21
N ARG A 362 -0.79 -13.19 -6.43
CA ARG A 362 0.08 -12.63 -5.37
C ARG A 362 0.00 -11.11 -5.22
N VAL A 363 -0.37 -10.38 -6.24
CA VAL A 363 -0.43 -8.91 -6.22
C VAL A 363 -1.87 -8.45 -6.09
N LEU A 364 -2.20 -7.81 -4.97
CA LEU A 364 -3.46 -7.15 -4.73
C LEU A 364 -3.37 -5.71 -5.23
N VAL A 365 -4.29 -5.28 -6.05
CA VAL A 365 -4.50 -3.88 -6.43
C VAL A 365 -5.69 -3.36 -5.65
N ALA A 366 -5.49 -2.32 -4.85
CA ALA A 366 -6.54 -1.62 -4.09
C ALA A 366 -6.65 -0.19 -4.60
N VAL A 367 -7.86 0.26 -4.96
CA VAL A 367 -8.10 1.58 -5.55
C VAL A 367 -9.22 2.28 -4.78
N GLY A 368 -8.95 3.44 -4.22
CA GLY A 368 -9.92 4.25 -3.48
C GLY A 368 -9.25 5.42 -2.79
N GLY A 369 -10.01 6.20 -2.04
CA GLY A 369 -9.53 7.35 -1.30
C GLY A 369 -10.07 7.36 0.13
N GLU A 370 -9.92 8.51 0.78
CA GLU A 370 -10.28 8.67 2.20
C GLU A 370 -11.77 8.54 2.48
N PHE A 371 -12.66 8.95 1.57
CA PHE A 371 -14.12 8.87 1.70
C PHE A 371 -14.83 9.05 0.35
N GLY A 372 -16.16 8.95 0.34
CA GLY A 372 -16.99 9.35 -0.79
C GLY A 372 -17.38 10.83 -0.76
N ARG A 373 -18.33 11.22 -1.61
CA ARG A 373 -18.80 12.60 -1.70
C ARG A 373 -20.29 12.70 -1.41
N THR A 374 -20.74 13.91 -0.95
CA THR A 374 -22.15 14.11 -0.59
C THR A 374 -23.08 13.64 -1.71
N PRO A 375 -24.06 12.77 -1.39
CA PRO A 375 -25.02 12.31 -2.37
C PRO A 375 -25.83 13.43 -2.97
N ARG A 376 -26.29 14.37 -2.15
CA ARG A 376 -26.98 15.56 -2.63
C ARG A 376 -25.97 16.57 -3.19
N ILE A 377 -26.19 17.00 -4.42
CA ILE A 377 -25.37 17.99 -5.13
C ILE A 377 -25.55 19.34 -4.47
N SER A 378 -24.46 19.98 -4.08
CA SER A 378 -24.42 21.37 -3.62
C SER A 378 -24.28 22.31 -4.82
N HIS A 379 -24.82 23.51 -4.72
CA HIS A 379 -24.67 24.57 -5.72
C HIS A 379 -24.22 25.85 -5.01
N VAL A 380 -22.96 26.25 -5.29
CA VAL A 380 -22.32 27.39 -4.62
C VAL A 380 -21.65 28.27 -5.67
N ALA A 381 -21.56 29.57 -5.38
CA ALA A 381 -20.81 30.51 -6.24
C ALA A 381 -19.32 30.10 -6.30
N SER A 382 -18.79 29.97 -7.49
CA SER A 382 -17.38 29.68 -7.75
C SER A 382 -16.49 30.77 -7.19
N SER A 383 -15.32 30.40 -6.65
CA SER A 383 -14.23 31.34 -6.35
C SER A 383 -13.50 31.84 -7.61
N GLY A 384 -13.67 31.15 -8.74
CA GLY A 384 -12.95 31.39 -9.98
C GLY A 384 -11.50 30.92 -10.00
N GLY A 385 -11.02 30.35 -8.90
CA GLY A 385 -9.62 29.95 -8.74
C GLY A 385 -9.29 28.49 -9.11
N GLY A 386 -10.32 27.67 -9.31
CA GLY A 386 -10.14 26.26 -9.63
C GLY A 386 -9.88 26.00 -11.12
N ILE A 387 -9.12 24.97 -11.42
CA ILE A 387 -8.72 24.61 -12.80
C ILE A 387 -9.92 24.16 -13.65
N ALA A 388 -10.89 23.47 -13.05
CA ALA A 388 -12.15 23.06 -13.68
C ALA A 388 -13.33 23.84 -13.07
N SER A 389 -13.21 25.16 -12.97
CA SER A 389 -14.15 26.03 -12.30
C SER A 389 -14.79 27.01 -13.27
N ALA A 390 -16.04 27.38 -13.00
CA ALA A 390 -16.66 28.54 -13.65
C ALA A 390 -16.00 29.82 -13.18
N ALA A 391 -16.32 30.95 -13.85
CA ALA A 391 -15.86 32.26 -13.42
C ALA A 391 -16.34 32.61 -12.01
N ALA A 392 -15.59 33.45 -11.29
CA ALA A 392 -15.95 33.89 -9.96
C ALA A 392 -17.38 34.43 -9.88
N GLY A 393 -18.13 34.01 -8.87
CA GLY A 393 -19.52 34.38 -8.65
C GLY A 393 -20.56 33.57 -9.44
N VAL A 394 -20.16 32.79 -10.43
CA VAL A 394 -21.07 31.88 -11.15
C VAL A 394 -21.37 30.66 -10.31
N VAL A 395 -22.65 30.36 -10.08
CA VAL A 395 -23.11 29.20 -9.33
C VAL A 395 -22.82 27.92 -10.11
N GLN A 396 -22.16 26.98 -9.48
CA GLN A 396 -21.79 25.71 -10.08
C GLN A 396 -22.06 24.54 -9.12
N PRO A 397 -22.23 23.29 -9.63
CA PRO A 397 -22.44 22.12 -8.81
C PRO A 397 -21.13 21.60 -8.20
N GLY A 398 -21.24 21.05 -7.00
CA GLY A 398 -20.16 20.33 -6.32
C GLY A 398 -20.70 19.25 -5.39
N ARG A 399 -19.78 18.48 -4.83
CA ARG A 399 -20.07 17.49 -3.79
C ARG A 399 -19.04 17.62 -2.68
N ASP A 400 -19.52 17.76 -1.46
CA ASP A 400 -18.68 17.91 -0.27
C ASP A 400 -18.24 16.56 0.28
N HIS A 401 -17.51 16.54 1.41
CA HIS A 401 -17.02 15.30 2.03
C HIS A 401 -18.17 14.42 2.56
N TRP A 402 -18.06 13.10 2.35
CA TRP A 402 -19.06 12.16 2.83
C TRP A 402 -18.43 10.85 3.34
N PRO A 403 -17.96 10.83 4.61
CA PRO A 403 -17.34 9.62 5.17
C PRO A 403 -18.34 8.49 5.46
N ARG A 404 -19.63 8.76 5.42
CA ARG A 404 -20.71 7.79 5.68
C ARG A 404 -20.87 6.74 4.59
N ALA A 405 -20.41 7.03 3.37
CA ALA A 405 -20.41 6.07 2.27
C ALA A 405 -19.25 6.35 1.32
N GLY A 406 -18.52 5.31 1.00
CA GLY A 406 -17.41 5.34 0.03
C GLY A 406 -17.29 4.00 -0.69
N SER A 407 -16.54 4.00 -1.79
CA SER A 407 -16.29 2.79 -2.57
C SER A 407 -14.81 2.52 -2.71
N PHE A 408 -14.45 1.23 -2.68
CA PHE A 408 -13.11 0.73 -3.01
C PHE A 408 -13.20 -0.38 -4.04
N LEU A 409 -12.19 -0.46 -4.91
CA LEU A 409 -12.02 -1.54 -5.86
C LEU A 409 -10.84 -2.41 -5.43
N PHE A 410 -11.04 -3.74 -5.42
CA PHE A 410 -9.97 -4.72 -5.19
C PHE A 410 -9.85 -5.63 -6.40
N ALA A 411 -8.61 -5.85 -6.90
CA ALA A 411 -8.32 -6.75 -8.02
C ALA A 411 -7.06 -7.57 -7.76
N GLY A 412 -6.99 -8.77 -8.28
CA GLY A 412 -5.84 -9.67 -8.06
C GLY A 412 -5.76 -10.20 -6.64
N GLY A 413 -4.54 -10.46 -6.14
CA GLY A 413 -4.30 -10.97 -4.78
C GLY A 413 -4.88 -12.34 -4.48
N GLY A 414 -5.31 -13.08 -5.51
CA GLY A 414 -5.99 -14.36 -5.35
C GLY A 414 -7.42 -14.25 -4.78
N ILE A 415 -7.99 -13.05 -4.68
CA ILE A 415 -9.33 -12.82 -4.12
C ILE A 415 -10.45 -13.31 -5.04
N GLN A 416 -11.65 -13.46 -4.48
CA GLN A 416 -12.88 -13.63 -5.25
C GLN A 416 -13.19 -12.32 -5.98
N THR A 417 -13.49 -12.41 -7.29
CA THR A 417 -13.77 -11.26 -8.16
C THR A 417 -15.11 -11.38 -8.89
N GLY A 418 -15.52 -10.35 -9.62
CA GLY A 418 -16.79 -10.34 -10.34
C GLY A 418 -18.00 -10.13 -9.43
N GLN A 419 -17.85 -9.41 -8.33
CA GLN A 419 -18.92 -9.19 -7.36
C GLN A 419 -18.91 -7.76 -6.79
N ILE A 420 -20.03 -7.42 -6.13
CA ILE A 420 -20.17 -6.23 -5.30
C ILE A 420 -20.34 -6.69 -3.85
N ILE A 421 -19.63 -6.08 -2.93
CA ILE A 421 -19.79 -6.27 -1.48
C ILE A 421 -20.40 -5.01 -0.88
N GLY A 422 -21.51 -5.20 -0.18
CA GLY A 422 -22.28 -4.12 0.42
C GLY A 422 -23.11 -3.32 -0.60
N ALA A 423 -24.01 -2.53 -0.07
CA ALA A 423 -24.84 -1.62 -0.85
C ALA A 423 -25.18 -0.38 -0.03
N THR A 424 -25.29 0.77 -0.69
CA THR A 424 -25.86 1.99 -0.14
C THR A 424 -27.35 2.07 -0.45
N ASP A 425 -28.06 2.96 0.24
CA ASP A 425 -29.45 3.23 0.03
C ASP A 425 -29.75 3.78 -1.40
N LYS A 426 -31.03 4.05 -1.67
CA LYS A 426 -31.49 4.53 -2.99
C LYS A 426 -30.91 5.88 -3.40
N LYS A 427 -30.36 6.63 -2.47
CA LYS A 427 -29.74 7.95 -2.71
C LYS A 427 -28.21 7.91 -2.59
N GLY A 428 -27.62 6.79 -2.13
CA GLY A 428 -26.20 6.67 -1.89
C GLY A 428 -25.73 7.32 -0.57
N GLU A 429 -26.65 7.54 0.38
CA GLU A 429 -26.36 8.29 1.61
C GLU A 429 -25.68 7.41 2.67
N ASP A 430 -26.19 6.19 2.87
CA ASP A 430 -25.71 5.28 3.92
C ASP A 430 -25.64 3.84 3.44
N PRO A 431 -24.72 3.03 3.98
CA PRO A 431 -24.75 1.59 3.79
C PRO A 431 -26.00 0.97 4.39
N ILE A 432 -26.73 0.20 3.58
CA ILE A 432 -27.91 -0.57 4.00
C ILE A 432 -27.62 -2.07 4.14
N SER A 433 -26.51 -2.53 3.62
CA SER A 433 -26.04 -3.90 3.77
C SER A 433 -24.54 -3.96 3.86
N ARG A 434 -24.02 -4.92 4.65
CA ARG A 434 -22.58 -5.24 4.75
C ARG A 434 -21.70 -3.99 4.87
N LYS A 435 -21.98 -3.15 5.88
CA LYS A 435 -21.09 -2.02 6.20
C LYS A 435 -19.67 -2.53 6.45
N VAL A 436 -18.68 -1.86 5.85
CA VAL A 436 -17.25 -2.13 5.99
C VAL A 436 -16.60 -0.95 6.70
N SER A 437 -15.91 -1.21 7.79
CA SER A 437 -15.13 -0.21 8.52
C SER A 437 -13.71 -0.05 7.96
N PRO A 438 -12.99 1.03 8.30
CA PRO A 438 -11.56 1.13 8.03
C PRO A 438 -10.75 -0.04 8.62
N GLU A 439 -11.12 -0.51 9.80
CA GLU A 439 -10.45 -1.64 10.45
C GLU A 439 -10.67 -2.96 9.69
N ASP A 440 -11.86 -3.19 9.09
CA ASP A 440 -12.11 -4.35 8.22
C ASP A 440 -11.26 -4.27 6.95
N PHE A 441 -11.14 -3.08 6.36
CA PHE A 441 -10.26 -2.83 5.23
C PHE A 441 -8.79 -3.14 5.59
N LEU A 442 -8.30 -2.64 6.72
CA LEU A 442 -6.94 -2.89 7.21
C LEU A 442 -6.70 -4.37 7.52
N ALA A 443 -7.65 -5.03 8.18
CA ALA A 443 -7.60 -6.47 8.46
C ALA A 443 -7.47 -7.29 7.17
N THR A 444 -8.19 -6.90 6.12
CA THR A 444 -8.14 -7.54 4.80
C THR A 444 -6.75 -7.39 4.15
N ILE A 445 -6.16 -6.20 4.22
CA ILE A 445 -4.81 -5.95 3.71
C ILE A 445 -3.77 -6.76 4.49
N TYR A 446 -3.83 -6.75 5.81
CA TYR A 446 -2.89 -7.52 6.63
C TYR A 446 -3.01 -9.03 6.37
N GLN A 447 -4.24 -9.54 6.23
CA GLN A 447 -4.45 -10.95 5.89
C GLN A 447 -3.85 -11.30 4.53
N HIS A 448 -4.04 -10.46 3.51
CA HIS A 448 -3.42 -10.65 2.19
C HIS A 448 -1.89 -10.68 2.29
N LEU A 449 -1.31 -9.81 3.11
CA LEU A 449 0.13 -9.77 3.34
C LEU A 449 0.67 -10.86 4.26
N GLY A 450 -0.19 -11.76 4.77
CA GLY A 450 0.19 -12.84 5.69
C GLY A 450 0.59 -12.35 7.08
N ILE A 451 0.07 -11.20 7.50
CA ILE A 451 0.34 -10.59 8.82
C ILE A 451 -0.78 -10.99 9.79
N ASP A 452 -0.40 -11.58 10.91
CA ASP A 452 -1.34 -11.95 12.00
C ASP A 452 -1.81 -10.72 12.77
N TYR A 453 -2.73 -9.99 12.15
CA TYR A 453 -3.25 -8.73 12.69
C TYR A 453 -4.01 -8.88 14.03
N LYS A 454 -4.47 -10.09 14.36
CA LYS A 454 -5.22 -10.36 15.59
C LYS A 454 -4.32 -10.43 16.83
N ASN A 455 -3.08 -10.88 16.66
CA ASN A 455 -2.19 -11.17 17.78
C ASN A 455 -0.96 -10.25 17.85
N ILE A 456 -0.67 -9.50 16.78
CA ILE A 456 0.50 -8.61 16.76
C ILE A 456 0.22 -7.31 17.51
N THR A 457 1.14 -6.98 18.42
CA THR A 457 1.20 -5.68 19.10
C THR A 457 2.57 -5.04 18.88
N LEU A 458 2.60 -3.72 18.80
CA LEU A 458 3.80 -2.91 18.67
C LEU A 458 3.92 -1.98 19.89
N LYS A 459 5.13 -1.66 20.32
CA LYS A 459 5.35 -0.73 21.42
C LYS A 459 5.17 0.71 20.93
N ASP A 460 4.28 1.46 21.56
CA ASP A 460 4.13 2.90 21.32
C ASP A 460 5.29 3.71 21.93
N PHE A 461 5.27 5.04 21.78
CA PHE A 461 6.30 5.92 22.34
C PHE A 461 6.45 5.80 23.88
N SER A 462 5.44 5.33 24.59
CA SER A 462 5.50 5.09 26.04
C SER A 462 5.94 3.68 26.41
N GLY A 463 6.25 2.84 25.41
CA GLY A 463 6.63 1.44 25.58
C GLY A 463 5.44 0.48 25.81
N ARG A 464 4.19 0.94 25.70
CA ARG A 464 3.02 0.09 25.88
C ARG A 464 2.74 -0.73 24.63
N PRO A 465 2.38 -2.02 24.76
CA PRO A 465 1.95 -2.83 23.64
C PRO A 465 0.61 -2.30 23.10
N THR A 466 0.60 -1.92 21.83
CA THR A 466 -0.56 -1.41 21.11
C THR A 466 -0.85 -2.35 19.95
N PRO A 467 -2.10 -2.88 19.78
CA PRO A 467 -2.43 -3.73 18.65
C PRO A 467 -2.32 -2.94 17.34
N ILE A 468 -1.94 -3.62 16.25
CA ILE A 468 -1.79 -2.98 14.93
C ILE A 468 -3.13 -2.55 14.31
N ILE A 469 -4.22 -3.17 14.71
CA ILE A 469 -5.60 -2.69 14.55
C ILE A 469 -6.35 -2.97 15.85
N ARG A 470 -7.35 -2.15 16.17
CA ARG A 470 -8.10 -2.30 17.45
C ARG A 470 -9.22 -3.28 17.35
N SER A 471 -9.85 -3.35 16.20
CA SER A 471 -11.01 -4.18 15.88
C SER A 471 -10.99 -4.49 14.40
N GLY A 472 -12.05 -5.09 13.89
CA GLY A 472 -12.19 -5.40 12.48
C GLY A 472 -11.85 -6.84 12.15
N GLU A 473 -12.51 -7.32 11.12
CA GLU A 473 -12.34 -8.64 10.55
C GLU A 473 -12.10 -8.51 9.05
N ALA A 474 -11.20 -9.34 8.54
CA ALA A 474 -10.97 -9.39 7.10
C ALA A 474 -12.28 -9.71 6.35
N ILE A 475 -12.48 -9.07 5.22
CA ILE A 475 -13.70 -9.18 4.42
C ILE A 475 -13.78 -10.60 3.85
N ALA A 476 -14.60 -11.44 4.49
CA ALA A 476 -14.68 -12.88 4.19
C ALA A 476 -15.08 -13.15 2.74
N GLU A 477 -15.91 -12.30 2.16
CA GLU A 477 -16.40 -12.41 0.77
C GLU A 477 -15.28 -12.26 -0.28
N LEU A 478 -14.12 -11.70 0.10
CA LEU A 478 -12.93 -11.61 -0.75
C LEU A 478 -12.09 -12.90 -0.70
N ILE A 479 -12.31 -13.77 0.27
CA ILE A 479 -11.54 -15.00 0.41
C ILE A 479 -12.14 -16.06 -0.51
N ARG A 480 -11.33 -16.62 -1.41
CA ARG A 480 -11.77 -17.79 -2.18
C ARG A 480 -11.94 -19.00 -1.25
N SER A 481 -13.13 -19.55 -1.25
CA SER A 481 -13.45 -20.82 -0.56
C SER A 481 -12.69 -22.00 -1.17
#